data_2d9c9e83952d6e0b2bbf640871e16d64
#
_entry.id   2d9c9e83952d6e0b2bbf640871e16d64
#
_cell.length_a   1.000
_cell.length_b   1.000
_cell.length_c   1.000
_cell.angle_alpha   90.00
_cell.angle_beta   90.00
_cell.angle_gamma   90.00
#
_symmetry.space_group_name_H-M   'P 1'
#
loop_
_entity.id
_entity.type
_entity.pdbx_description
1 polymer ?
#
loop_
_entity_poly.entity_id
_entity_poly.type
_entity_poly.pdbx_seq_one_letter_code
_entity_poly.pdbx_strand_id
1 'polypeptide(L)'
;MADGARQSVDLSDSDETQGNDNLIDAERRVLMPVDGSEHSERAFNWYLENIMRSGDGLYLAHIVEPSSPGINYGIASKSPAMKDDFAKHINKLVESGRTLRKKFLSRCESLGLAARFTIHVGTKPGEHIVRLAQDQNAQMIVIGNRGIGTVRRTFLGSVSDYVLHNANVPVVVVPPVKVSKKK
;
A
#
# COMPACT_ATOMS: atom_id res chain seq x y z
N MET A 1 13.01 29.13 -6.92
CA MET A 1 12.99 27.92 -6.07
C MET A 1 11.61 27.86 -5.43
N ALA A 2 10.71 27.15 -6.05
CA ALA A 2 9.34 27.00 -5.56
C ALA A 2 9.21 25.59 -5.00
N ASP A 3 9.25 25.52 -3.68
CA ASP A 3 9.00 24.33 -2.89
C ASP A 3 7.51 23.98 -3.00
N GLY A 4 7.19 23.08 -3.91
CA GLY A 4 5.86 22.54 -4.08
C GLY A 4 5.60 21.48 -3.02
N ALA A 5 5.38 21.89 -1.78
CA ALA A 5 4.86 21.03 -0.72
C ALA A 5 3.53 20.41 -1.19
N ARG A 6 3.62 19.19 -1.73
CA ARG A 6 2.45 18.39 -2.13
C ARG A 6 1.84 17.81 -0.87
N GLN A 7 0.76 18.42 -0.44
CA GLN A 7 -0.09 17.92 0.64
C GLN A 7 -0.60 16.52 0.28
N SER A 8 -0.07 15.52 0.97
CA SER A 8 -0.72 14.23 1.08
C SER A 8 -1.93 14.43 2.00
N VAL A 9 -3.14 14.28 1.48
CA VAL A 9 -4.33 14.24 2.31
C VAL A 9 -4.39 12.85 2.91
N ASP A 10 -4.12 12.75 4.20
CA ASP A 10 -4.43 11.55 4.97
C ASP A 10 -5.93 11.54 5.21
N LEU A 11 -6.65 10.63 4.56
CA LEU A 11 -8.10 10.48 4.70
C LEU A 11 -8.47 9.54 5.86
N SER A 12 -7.50 9.21 6.73
CA SER A 12 -7.76 8.36 7.90
C SER A 12 -8.53 9.07 9.02
N ASP A 13 -8.68 10.42 8.95
CA ASP A 13 -9.13 11.24 10.09
C ASP A 13 -10.64 11.42 10.23
N SER A 14 -11.48 10.79 9.42
CA SER A 14 -12.93 11.00 9.51
C SER A 14 -13.81 9.77 9.68
N ASP A 15 -13.23 8.56 9.77
CA ASP A 15 -14.08 7.37 9.97
C ASP A 15 -13.37 6.36 10.89
N GLU A 16 -13.84 6.35 12.14
CA GLU A 16 -13.64 5.36 13.19
C GLU A 16 -12.39 4.48 13.09
N THR A 17 -11.37 4.86 13.84
CA THR A 17 -10.21 4.06 14.25
C THR A 17 -10.67 2.80 15.00
N GLN A 18 -11.22 1.83 14.32
CA GLN A 18 -11.33 0.45 14.78
C GLN A 18 -10.22 -0.39 14.16
N GLY A 19 -9.01 0.07 14.29
CA GLY A 19 -7.81 -0.77 14.23
C GLY A 19 -7.24 -0.72 15.63
N ASN A 20 -6.97 -1.88 16.21
CA ASN A 20 -6.42 -2.03 17.53
C ASN A 20 -5.21 -1.07 17.70
N ASP A 21 -5.31 -0.05 18.56
CA ASP A 21 -4.25 0.96 18.83
C ASP A 21 -2.96 0.35 19.41
N ASN A 22 -2.92 -0.96 19.59
CA ASN A 22 -1.79 -1.74 20.09
C ASN A 22 -0.56 -1.80 19.15
N LEU A 23 -0.58 -1.08 18.03
CA LEU A 23 0.65 -0.92 17.20
C LEU A 23 1.74 -0.13 17.89
N ILE A 24 1.39 0.69 18.89
CA ILE A 24 2.35 1.47 19.68
C ILE A 24 3.22 0.53 20.52
N ASP A 25 2.63 -0.56 21.01
CA ASP A 25 3.29 -1.55 21.87
C ASP A 25 3.90 -2.73 21.09
N ALA A 26 3.82 -2.71 19.76
CA ALA A 26 4.36 -3.78 18.94
C ALA A 26 5.89 -3.85 19.05
N GLU A 27 6.42 -5.04 19.32
CA GLU A 27 7.86 -5.29 19.39
C GLU A 27 8.55 -5.06 18.05
N ARG A 28 7.87 -5.39 16.98
CA ARG A 28 8.34 -5.17 15.59
C ARG A 28 7.21 -4.66 14.72
N ARG A 29 7.43 -3.51 14.07
CA ARG A 29 6.49 -2.93 13.12
C ARG A 29 6.88 -3.27 11.69
N VAL A 30 5.95 -3.89 10.97
CA VAL A 30 6.12 -4.30 9.58
C VAL A 30 5.19 -3.48 8.69
N LEU A 31 5.74 -2.73 7.75
CA LEU A 31 4.96 -2.02 6.75
C LEU A 31 4.67 -2.93 5.56
N MET A 32 3.41 -3.02 5.16
CA MET A 32 3.00 -3.79 4.00
C MET A 32 2.09 -2.96 3.09
N PRO A 33 2.57 -2.54 1.92
CA PRO A 33 1.73 -1.93 0.90
C PRO A 33 0.77 -2.94 0.30
N VAL A 34 -0.51 -2.57 0.19
CA VAL A 34 -1.56 -3.43 -0.38
C VAL A 34 -2.40 -2.65 -1.40
N ASP A 35 -2.66 -3.26 -2.54
CA ASP A 35 -3.40 -2.67 -3.66
C ASP A 35 -4.59 -3.52 -4.13
N GLY A 36 -4.88 -4.61 -3.38
CA GLY A 36 -5.94 -5.55 -3.71
C GLY A 36 -5.61 -6.52 -4.84
N SER A 37 -4.41 -6.45 -5.40
CA SER A 37 -3.94 -7.41 -6.39
C SER A 37 -3.57 -8.75 -5.75
N GLU A 38 -3.54 -9.81 -6.55
CA GLU A 38 -3.02 -11.13 -6.13
C GLU A 38 -1.56 -11.06 -5.62
N HIS A 39 -0.81 -10.04 -6.04
CA HIS A 39 0.59 -9.86 -5.66
C HIS A 39 0.70 -9.37 -4.20
N SER A 40 -0.12 -8.40 -3.81
CA SER A 40 -0.16 -7.92 -2.43
C SER A 40 -0.77 -8.97 -1.48
N GLU A 41 -1.79 -9.71 -1.94
CA GLU A 41 -2.35 -10.82 -1.15
C GLU A 41 -1.34 -11.95 -0.96
N ARG A 42 -0.58 -12.28 -1.99
CA ARG A 42 0.49 -13.27 -1.90
C ARG A 42 1.58 -12.82 -0.92
N ALA A 43 1.97 -11.55 -0.94
CA ALA A 43 2.95 -11.00 -0.01
C ALA A 43 2.45 -11.10 1.44
N PHE A 44 1.19 -10.80 1.68
CA PHE A 44 0.56 -10.94 2.99
C PHE A 44 0.55 -12.39 3.47
N ASN A 45 0.12 -13.34 2.62
CA ASN A 45 0.11 -14.76 2.98
C ASN A 45 1.53 -15.27 3.24
N TRP A 46 2.47 -14.90 2.40
CA TRP A 46 3.86 -15.31 2.56
C TRP A 46 4.46 -14.78 3.87
N TYR A 47 4.16 -13.54 4.24
CA TYR A 47 4.57 -12.97 5.52
C TYR A 47 4.04 -13.79 6.70
N LEU A 48 2.74 -14.12 6.70
CA LEU A 48 2.11 -14.91 7.75
C LEU A 48 2.74 -16.29 7.89
N GLU A 49 3.06 -16.94 6.78
CA GLU A 49 3.56 -18.32 6.73
C GLU A 49 5.05 -18.43 7.08
N ASN A 50 5.84 -17.39 6.81
CA ASN A 50 7.30 -17.53 6.80
C ASN A 50 8.04 -16.66 7.83
N ILE A 51 7.57 -15.45 8.11
CA ILE A 51 8.36 -14.49 8.92
C ILE A 51 7.56 -13.76 10.01
N MET A 52 6.25 -13.99 10.11
CA MET A 52 5.45 -13.43 11.18
C MET A 52 5.96 -13.91 12.56
N ARG A 53 5.98 -13.00 13.53
CA ARG A 53 6.36 -13.29 14.92
C ARG A 53 5.25 -12.87 15.87
N SER A 54 5.21 -13.49 17.04
CA SER A 54 4.43 -12.97 18.17
C SER A 54 4.94 -11.58 18.51
N GLY A 55 4.05 -10.63 18.78
CA GLY A 55 4.40 -9.24 19.06
C GLY A 55 4.59 -8.36 17.80
N ASP A 56 4.44 -8.89 16.60
CA ASP A 56 4.42 -8.07 15.38
C ASP A 56 3.20 -7.14 15.34
N GLY A 57 3.43 -5.90 14.91
CA GLY A 57 2.40 -4.97 14.50
C GLY A 57 2.46 -4.70 13.00
N LEU A 58 1.35 -4.88 12.31
CA LEU A 58 1.30 -4.77 10.86
C LEU A 58 0.67 -3.44 10.44
N TYR A 59 1.45 -2.60 9.74
CA TYR A 59 0.99 -1.36 9.14
C TYR A 59 0.68 -1.60 7.66
N LEU A 60 -0.61 -1.69 7.34
CA LEU A 60 -1.11 -1.89 5.98
C LEU A 60 -1.36 -0.53 5.33
N ALA A 61 -0.75 -0.27 4.19
CA ALA A 61 -0.88 1.00 3.47
C ALA A 61 -1.44 0.79 2.06
N HIS A 62 -2.56 1.43 1.76
CA HIS A 62 -3.14 1.47 0.42
C HIS A 62 -2.91 2.85 -0.20
N ILE A 63 -2.10 2.93 -1.26
CA ILE A 63 -1.84 4.17 -1.97
C ILE A 63 -2.74 4.21 -3.20
N VAL A 64 -3.68 5.16 -3.19
CA VAL A 64 -4.59 5.42 -4.29
C VAL A 64 -3.93 6.39 -5.25
N GLU A 65 -3.67 5.94 -6.48
CA GLU A 65 -3.18 6.83 -7.54
C GLU A 65 -4.38 7.46 -8.27
N PRO A 66 -4.56 8.78 -8.18
CA PRO A 66 -5.68 9.47 -8.82
C PRO A 66 -5.47 9.62 -10.34
N SER A 67 -4.96 8.58 -11.00
CA SER A 67 -4.74 8.57 -12.44
C SER A 67 -6.02 8.18 -13.18
N SER A 68 -6.68 9.15 -13.80
CA SER A 68 -7.69 8.87 -14.84
C SER A 68 -7.09 9.11 -16.21
N PRO A 69 -7.22 8.17 -17.15
CA PRO A 69 -6.86 8.42 -18.55
C PRO A 69 -7.65 9.64 -19.07
N GLY A 70 -6.95 10.72 -19.41
CA GLY A 70 -7.56 11.95 -19.96
C GLY A 70 -7.73 13.11 -18.99
N ILE A 71 -7.49 12.96 -17.70
CA ILE A 71 -7.51 14.08 -16.75
C ILE A 71 -6.07 14.56 -16.51
N ASN A 72 -5.68 15.61 -17.23
CA ASN A 72 -4.49 16.39 -16.90
C ASN A 72 -4.79 17.26 -15.66
N TYR A 73 -4.13 17.00 -14.54
CA TYR A 73 -4.29 17.74 -13.28
C TYR A 73 -4.28 19.28 -13.44
N GLY A 74 -3.53 19.80 -14.41
CA GLY A 74 -3.50 21.23 -14.71
C GLY A 74 -4.75 21.78 -15.39
N ILE A 75 -5.59 20.94 -15.99
CA ILE A 75 -6.81 21.33 -16.72
C ILE A 75 -8.04 21.15 -15.82
N ALA A 76 -8.07 20.13 -14.96
CA ALA A 76 -9.18 19.87 -14.04
C ALA A 76 -9.45 21.03 -13.06
N SER A 77 -8.43 21.87 -12.82
CA SER A 77 -8.58 23.04 -11.94
C SER A 77 -9.41 24.19 -12.56
N LYS A 78 -9.72 24.13 -13.85
CA LYS A 78 -10.36 25.25 -14.61
C LYS A 78 -11.86 25.12 -14.82
N SER A 79 -12.45 23.93 -14.65
CA SER A 79 -13.89 23.71 -14.86
C SER A 79 -14.55 23.07 -13.64
N PRO A 80 -15.67 23.63 -13.12
CA PRO A 80 -16.42 23.04 -12.00
C PRO A 80 -16.85 21.58 -12.28
N ALA A 81 -17.36 21.28 -13.46
CA ALA A 81 -17.80 19.93 -13.83
C ALA A 81 -16.65 18.90 -13.79
N MET A 82 -15.44 19.29 -14.20
CA MET A 82 -14.26 18.41 -14.14
C MET A 82 -13.80 18.17 -12.69
N LYS A 83 -14.01 19.14 -11.80
CA LYS A 83 -13.71 18.96 -10.36
C LYS A 83 -14.66 17.95 -9.74
N ASP A 84 -15.94 18.00 -10.07
CA ASP A 84 -16.94 17.06 -9.55
C ASP A 84 -16.69 15.64 -10.03
N ASP A 85 -16.33 15.46 -11.31
CA ASP A 85 -16.00 14.14 -11.86
C ASP A 85 -14.72 13.57 -11.25
N PHE A 86 -13.73 14.43 -11.02
CA PHE A 86 -12.51 14.03 -10.32
C PHE A 86 -12.80 13.63 -8.87
N ALA A 87 -13.58 14.42 -8.14
CA ALA A 87 -13.95 14.09 -6.77
C ALA A 87 -14.74 12.77 -6.68
N LYS A 88 -15.69 12.53 -7.59
CA LYS A 88 -16.40 11.25 -7.68
C LYS A 88 -15.47 10.09 -7.96
N HIS A 89 -14.47 10.28 -8.85
CA HIS A 89 -13.49 9.25 -9.15
C HIS A 89 -12.63 8.91 -7.92
N ILE A 90 -12.11 9.93 -7.22
CA ILE A 90 -11.34 9.73 -5.98
C ILE A 90 -12.20 9.03 -4.93
N ASN A 91 -13.45 9.47 -4.71
CA ASN A 91 -14.35 8.83 -3.76
C ASN A 91 -14.55 7.34 -4.06
N LYS A 92 -14.73 6.97 -5.35
CA LYS A 92 -14.83 5.57 -5.76
C LYS A 92 -13.57 4.76 -5.42
N LEU A 93 -12.40 5.34 -5.64
CA LEU A 93 -11.12 4.69 -5.30
C LEU A 93 -10.96 4.51 -3.79
N VAL A 94 -11.35 5.51 -3.00
CA VAL A 94 -11.34 5.45 -1.53
C VAL A 94 -12.32 4.37 -1.03
N GLU A 95 -13.52 4.26 -1.60
CA GLU A 95 -14.48 3.20 -1.24
C GLU A 95 -13.93 1.80 -1.55
N SER A 96 -13.22 1.65 -2.67
CA SER A 96 -12.51 0.40 -2.97
C SER A 96 -11.45 0.10 -1.90
N GLY A 97 -10.73 1.13 -1.44
CA GLY A 97 -9.76 1.02 -0.35
C GLY A 97 -10.41 0.63 0.99
N ARG A 98 -11.61 1.14 1.30
CA ARG A 98 -12.37 0.75 2.51
C ARG A 98 -12.76 -0.74 2.49
N THR A 99 -13.18 -1.24 1.34
CA THR A 99 -13.47 -2.67 1.17
C THR A 99 -12.22 -3.51 1.39
N LEU A 100 -11.10 -3.07 0.85
CA LEU A 100 -9.80 -3.71 1.03
C LEU A 100 -9.37 -3.69 2.50
N ARG A 101 -9.53 -2.55 3.19
CA ARG A 101 -9.30 -2.40 4.63
C ARG A 101 -10.05 -3.45 5.43
N LYS A 102 -11.38 -3.55 5.23
CA LYS A 102 -12.22 -4.53 5.94
C LYS A 102 -11.69 -5.95 5.75
N LYS A 103 -11.33 -6.32 4.52
CA LYS A 103 -10.80 -7.65 4.20
C LYS A 103 -9.53 -7.97 4.97
N PHE A 104 -8.54 -7.06 4.96
CA PHE A 104 -7.25 -7.32 5.59
C PHE A 104 -7.32 -7.24 7.11
N LEU A 105 -8.04 -6.25 7.67
CA LEU A 105 -8.18 -6.12 9.13
C LEU A 105 -8.94 -7.30 9.73
N SER A 106 -10.02 -7.79 9.13
CA SER A 106 -10.71 -8.99 9.61
C SER A 106 -9.80 -10.23 9.62
N ARG A 107 -8.89 -10.34 8.66
CA ARG A 107 -7.91 -11.43 8.64
C ARG A 107 -6.86 -11.28 9.75
N CYS A 108 -6.35 -10.07 9.98
CA CYS A 108 -5.43 -9.81 11.08
C CYS A 108 -6.08 -10.10 12.43
N GLU A 109 -7.33 -9.63 12.63
CA GLU A 109 -8.11 -9.88 13.83
C GLU A 109 -8.31 -11.39 14.11
N SER A 110 -8.69 -12.16 13.08
CA SER A 110 -8.86 -13.62 13.21
C SER A 110 -7.58 -14.36 13.60
N LEU A 111 -6.41 -13.74 13.39
CA LEU A 111 -5.09 -14.27 13.71
C LEU A 111 -4.51 -13.68 15.01
N GLY A 112 -5.26 -12.79 15.69
CA GLY A 112 -4.76 -12.07 16.86
C GLY A 112 -3.58 -11.13 16.56
N LEU A 113 -3.42 -10.72 15.29
CA LEU A 113 -2.34 -9.86 14.83
C LEU A 113 -2.76 -8.39 14.95
N ALA A 114 -1.99 -7.60 15.72
CA ALA A 114 -2.19 -6.16 15.78
C ALA A 114 -1.95 -5.54 14.39
N ALA A 115 -2.93 -4.81 13.88
CA ALA A 115 -2.84 -4.22 12.55
C ALA A 115 -3.54 -2.87 12.45
N ARG A 116 -2.96 -1.97 11.66
CA ARG A 116 -3.54 -0.69 11.27
C ARG A 116 -3.58 -0.60 9.74
N PHE A 117 -4.66 -0.08 9.19
CA PHE A 117 -4.80 0.12 7.75
C PHE A 117 -5.04 1.60 7.44
N THR A 118 -4.26 2.16 6.53
CA THR A 118 -4.41 3.55 6.07
C THR A 118 -4.56 3.63 4.56
N ILE A 119 -5.30 4.66 4.11
CA ILE A 119 -5.50 4.98 2.70
C ILE A 119 -4.86 6.33 2.43
N HIS A 120 -3.94 6.37 1.48
CA HIS A 120 -3.24 7.58 1.07
C HIS A 120 -3.53 7.87 -0.41
N VAL A 121 -3.68 9.13 -0.76
CA VAL A 121 -3.83 9.57 -2.16
C VAL A 121 -2.54 10.19 -2.63
N GLY A 122 -1.98 9.69 -3.73
CA GLY A 122 -0.74 10.21 -4.27
C GLY A 122 -0.30 9.58 -5.59
N THR A 123 0.54 10.30 -6.34
CA THR A 123 0.96 9.92 -7.70
C THR A 123 2.26 9.12 -7.76
N LYS A 124 2.90 8.91 -6.62
CA LYS A 124 4.21 8.23 -6.54
C LYS A 124 4.21 7.23 -5.39
N PRO A 125 3.57 6.08 -5.55
CA PRO A 125 3.37 5.12 -4.46
C PRO A 125 4.67 4.66 -3.82
N GLY A 126 5.75 4.48 -4.59
CA GLY A 126 7.06 4.11 -4.04
C GLY A 126 7.61 5.12 -3.05
N GLU A 127 7.54 6.44 -3.37
CA GLU A 127 7.96 7.51 -2.46
C GLU A 127 7.11 7.54 -1.19
N HIS A 128 5.80 7.36 -1.33
CA HIS A 128 4.88 7.29 -0.19
C HIS A 128 5.20 6.13 0.75
N ILE A 129 5.46 4.94 0.22
CA ILE A 129 5.79 3.75 1.01
C ILE A 129 7.07 3.97 1.81
N VAL A 130 8.12 4.50 1.17
CA VAL A 130 9.40 4.77 1.85
C VAL A 130 9.21 5.79 2.98
N ARG A 131 8.48 6.88 2.74
CA ARG A 131 8.18 7.89 3.76
C ARG A 131 7.36 7.30 4.90
N LEU A 132 6.30 6.54 4.60
CA LEU A 132 5.49 5.87 5.63
C LEU A 132 6.31 4.92 6.49
N ALA A 133 7.27 4.21 5.92
CA ALA A 133 8.15 3.35 6.70
C ALA A 133 8.95 4.14 7.75
N GLN A 134 9.39 5.34 7.40
CA GLN A 134 10.08 6.25 8.32
C GLN A 134 9.11 6.83 9.36
N ASP A 135 7.99 7.39 8.93
CA ASP A 135 6.99 8.05 9.78
C ASP A 135 6.40 7.08 10.83
N GLN A 136 6.20 5.82 10.46
CA GLN A 136 5.67 4.77 11.34
C GLN A 136 6.76 3.99 12.08
N ASN A 137 8.04 4.38 11.94
CA ASN A 137 9.19 3.66 12.49
C ASN A 137 9.13 2.15 12.18
N ALA A 138 8.78 1.80 10.95
CA ALA A 138 8.78 0.41 10.51
C ALA A 138 10.19 -0.16 10.52
N GLN A 139 10.32 -1.41 10.94
CA GLN A 139 11.61 -2.12 10.97
C GLN A 139 11.80 -3.04 9.76
N MET A 140 10.76 -3.16 8.92
CA MET A 140 10.78 -3.95 7.71
C MET A 140 9.65 -3.53 6.77
N ILE A 141 9.89 -3.66 5.47
CA ILE A 141 8.84 -3.55 4.44
C ILE A 141 8.69 -4.93 3.78
N VAL A 142 7.44 -5.40 3.64
CA VAL A 142 7.12 -6.62 2.87
C VAL A 142 6.23 -6.23 1.70
N ILE A 143 6.69 -6.45 0.48
CA ILE A 143 6.03 -6.00 -0.75
C ILE A 143 5.93 -7.11 -1.79
N GLY A 144 4.77 -7.21 -2.45
CA GLY A 144 4.58 -8.11 -3.58
C GLY A 144 5.27 -7.61 -4.85
N ASN A 145 5.87 -8.53 -5.59
CA ASN A 145 6.38 -8.22 -6.92
C ASN A 145 5.36 -8.60 -8.00
N ARG A 146 5.05 -7.67 -8.90
CA ARG A 146 4.28 -7.96 -10.12
C ARG A 146 5.14 -8.79 -11.07
N GLY A 147 4.84 -10.08 -11.22
CA GLY A 147 5.42 -10.86 -12.30
C GLY A 147 4.83 -10.43 -13.64
N ILE A 148 5.59 -9.69 -14.45
CA ILE A 148 5.21 -9.47 -15.83
C ILE A 148 5.47 -10.78 -16.59
N GLY A 149 4.40 -11.51 -16.92
CA GLY A 149 4.35 -12.63 -17.89
C GLY A 149 5.58 -13.53 -18.02
N THR A 150 5.43 -14.66 -18.67
CA THR A 150 6.42 -15.74 -18.83
C THR A 150 7.78 -15.36 -19.42
N VAL A 151 7.94 -14.16 -19.97
CA VAL A 151 9.15 -13.79 -20.76
C VAL A 151 10.13 -12.88 -20.00
N ARG A 152 9.70 -12.17 -18.95
CA ARG A 152 10.57 -11.23 -18.21
C ARG A 152 10.48 -11.42 -16.69
N ARG A 153 10.92 -12.57 -16.21
CA ARG A 153 10.96 -12.91 -14.78
C ARG A 153 12.01 -12.15 -13.96
N THR A 154 12.77 -11.27 -14.58
CA THR A 154 13.92 -10.56 -13.99
C THR A 154 13.62 -9.11 -13.60
N PHE A 155 12.42 -8.59 -13.87
CA PHE A 155 12.13 -7.20 -13.57
C PHE A 155 11.19 -7.07 -12.36
N LEU A 156 11.65 -6.31 -11.38
CA LEU A 156 10.83 -5.80 -10.30
C LEU A 156 9.75 -4.85 -10.88
N GLY A 157 8.57 -4.80 -10.26
CA GLY A 157 7.60 -3.75 -10.58
C GLY A 157 8.14 -2.37 -10.18
N SER A 158 7.75 -1.31 -10.87
CA SER A 158 8.27 0.05 -10.63
C SER A 158 8.20 0.48 -9.15
N VAL A 159 7.13 0.11 -8.44
CA VAL A 159 6.96 0.43 -7.02
C VAL A 159 7.92 -0.40 -6.15
N SER A 160 7.96 -1.72 -6.34
CA SER A 160 8.85 -2.59 -5.56
C SER A 160 10.33 -2.30 -5.83
N ASP A 161 10.67 -1.95 -7.06
CA ASP A 161 12.01 -1.51 -7.44
C ASP A 161 12.41 -0.21 -6.73
N TYR A 162 11.55 0.80 -6.77
CA TYR A 162 11.77 2.06 -6.08
C TYR A 162 11.96 1.85 -4.57
N VAL A 163 11.08 1.07 -3.94
CA VAL A 163 11.14 0.79 -2.49
C VAL A 163 12.44 0.08 -2.14
N LEU A 164 12.84 -0.93 -2.93
CA LEU A 164 14.08 -1.69 -2.69
C LEU A 164 15.32 -0.78 -2.71
N HIS A 165 15.37 0.19 -3.62
CA HIS A 165 16.53 1.08 -3.77
C HIS A 165 16.55 2.26 -2.80
N ASN A 166 15.40 2.67 -2.24
CA ASN A 166 15.29 3.90 -1.47
C ASN A 166 14.89 3.70 0.00
N ALA A 167 14.50 2.51 0.42
CA ALA A 167 14.15 2.24 1.81
C ALA A 167 15.39 2.20 2.71
N ASN A 168 15.26 2.77 3.92
CA ASN A 168 16.30 2.74 4.96
C ASN A 168 16.15 1.55 5.93
N VAL A 169 15.23 0.62 5.62
CA VAL A 169 14.95 -0.58 6.40
C VAL A 169 14.98 -1.81 5.49
N PRO A 170 15.17 -3.02 6.02
CA PRO A 170 15.10 -4.25 5.25
C PRO A 170 13.81 -4.35 4.42
N VAL A 171 13.95 -4.75 3.15
CA VAL A 171 12.83 -4.94 2.22
C VAL A 171 12.78 -6.39 1.79
N VAL A 172 11.62 -7.02 2.01
CA VAL A 172 11.31 -8.36 1.52
C VAL A 172 10.40 -8.22 0.30
N VAL A 173 10.92 -8.62 -0.85
CA VAL A 173 10.14 -8.64 -2.11
C VAL A 173 9.66 -10.06 -2.38
N VAL A 174 8.35 -10.27 -2.34
CA VAL A 174 7.74 -11.59 -2.54
C VAL A 174 7.46 -11.85 -4.01
N PRO A 175 8.17 -12.79 -4.65
CA PRO A 175 8.05 -13.05 -6.08
C PRO A 175 6.73 -13.75 -6.44
N PRO A 176 6.31 -13.73 -7.71
CA PRO A 176 5.18 -14.53 -8.18
C PRO A 176 5.49 -16.03 -8.09
N VAL A 177 4.46 -16.83 -7.82
CA VAL A 177 4.59 -18.31 -7.80
C VAL A 177 4.98 -18.78 -9.20
N LYS A 178 5.98 -19.63 -9.29
CA LYS A 178 6.31 -20.30 -10.53
C LYS A 178 5.20 -21.31 -10.84
N VAL A 179 4.35 -21.02 -11.81
CA VAL A 179 3.48 -22.05 -12.39
C VAL A 179 4.36 -22.96 -13.22
N SER A 180 4.71 -24.13 -12.67
CA SER A 180 5.34 -25.18 -13.48
C SER A 180 4.32 -25.64 -14.50
N LYS A 181 4.54 -25.32 -15.78
CA LYS A 181 3.78 -25.99 -16.84
C LYS A 181 4.11 -27.48 -16.72
N LYS A 182 3.13 -28.29 -16.27
CA LYS A 182 3.20 -29.74 -16.46
C LYS A 182 3.36 -29.97 -17.97
N LYS A 183 4.47 -30.57 -18.36
CA LYS A 183 4.65 -31.13 -19.70
C LYS A 183 3.72 -32.31 -19.88
#